data_0a715541ff69f480327d1a048714afc5
#
_entry.id   0a715541ff69f480327d1a048714afc5
#
_cell.length_a   1.000
_cell.length_b   1.000
_cell.length_c   1.000
_cell.angle_alpha   90.00
_cell.angle_beta   90.00
_cell.angle_gamma   90.00
#
_symmetry.space_group_name_H-M   'P 1'
#
loop_
_entity.id
_entity.type
_entity.pdbx_description
1 polymer ?
#
loop_
_entity_poly.entity_id
_entity_poly.type
_entity_poly.pdbx_seq_one_letter_code
_entity_poly.pdbx_strand_id
1 'polypeptide(L)'
;MNKKNFIKGTTLPVALFFTIATFAPAWGLQTASAAIEVVQQQSTIKGTVVDSQGEPIIGASVLAEGTSNGTITDIDGVFRINVRLGAKLKVSFIGYTDKKVVAKNDMKVILVEDVTALEEVEIVAYGTQKKVTMTGAIASVKGEELTRVSVGSVSNVLGGQMTGLTTVQYSGEPGADAAEIFIRGKATWENSSPLIQVDGVDRESMSDIDPNEIESISILKDASATAVFGIRGANGVILITTKRGKEGKAKISFTTSASVLMPTKMVEQASSYDYARFHNQMMSGDGKSALFSDGVIQKFADGSDPIRFPNIQWADYIMKSSTLQSQHNLNISGGTDKVRYFISAGAYTQGGLFSEFDLPYNLSYQYRRFNYRTNLDMDVTKTTTLSFNISGNVNNSDQPRTSQGSSGLIKNMYYATPFSSPGIIDGKLVNSSDETYSDGLKLPFTGGTGMGYYGNGFSQTSNNSLNVDVILDQKMDFLTKGLSFKVKGSYNSSFTVNKVGSGGSIATYTPVLMDDGSIAYRKFGENTDVKYSYTTGKARNWYMEASFNYNRTFGDHTVTALFLYNQQKEYYPKVYSDIPHGYVGLVGRVTYDWK
;
A
#
# COMPACT_ATOMS: atom_id res chain seq x y z
N MET A 1 -25.88 -49.18 8.63
CA MET A 1 -26.40 -49.14 7.22
C MET A 1 -26.39 -47.69 6.75
N ASN A 2 -25.83 -47.49 5.59
CA ASN A 2 -25.76 -46.30 4.73
C ASN A 2 -24.81 -45.15 5.10
N LYS A 3 -23.68 -45.23 4.39
CA LYS A 3 -22.72 -44.18 4.11
C LYS A 3 -23.37 -43.02 3.33
N LYS A 4 -23.13 -41.78 3.71
CA LYS A 4 -23.27 -40.64 2.81
C LYS A 4 -21.90 -40.00 2.60
N ASN A 5 -21.52 -39.93 1.35
CA ASN A 5 -20.28 -39.42 0.82
C ASN A 5 -20.17 -37.90 1.08
N PHE A 6 -19.11 -37.47 1.77
CA PHE A 6 -18.67 -36.09 1.78
C PHE A 6 -17.77 -35.86 0.56
N ILE A 7 -18.17 -34.93 -0.29
CA ILE A 7 -17.42 -34.46 -1.44
C ILE A 7 -16.19 -33.71 -0.93
N LYS A 8 -15.02 -34.31 -1.12
CA LYS A 8 -13.74 -33.63 -0.96
C LYS A 8 -13.55 -32.65 -2.12
N GLY A 9 -13.59 -31.36 -1.84
CA GLY A 9 -13.15 -30.32 -2.75
C GLY A 9 -11.63 -30.44 -2.98
N THR A 10 -11.25 -30.91 -4.15
CA THR A 10 -9.88 -30.95 -4.62
C THR A 10 -9.42 -29.55 -4.97
N THR A 11 -8.56 -28.97 -4.14
CA THR A 11 -7.73 -27.84 -4.54
C THR A 11 -6.65 -28.35 -5.49
N LEU A 12 -6.71 -27.94 -6.75
CA LEU A 12 -5.61 -28.11 -7.71
C LEU A 12 -4.47 -27.14 -7.32
N PRO A 13 -3.25 -27.63 -7.09
CA PRO A 13 -2.09 -26.77 -7.08
C PRO A 13 -1.67 -26.54 -8.54
N VAL A 14 -1.71 -25.29 -8.99
CA VAL A 14 -1.04 -24.88 -10.23
C VAL A 14 0.46 -24.91 -9.97
N ALA A 15 1.08 -26.04 -10.25
CA ALA A 15 2.53 -26.17 -10.28
C ALA A 15 3.04 -25.59 -11.62
N LEU A 16 3.62 -24.41 -11.55
CA LEU A 16 4.36 -23.82 -12.66
C LEU A 16 5.74 -24.50 -12.73
N PHE A 17 5.90 -25.46 -13.63
CA PHE A 17 7.20 -26.06 -13.94
C PHE A 17 8.09 -25.04 -14.65
N PHE A 18 9.10 -24.53 -13.97
CA PHE A 18 10.26 -23.91 -14.60
C PHE A 18 11.20 -25.04 -15.05
N THR A 19 11.18 -25.39 -16.32
CA THR A 19 12.22 -26.21 -16.93
C THR A 19 13.45 -25.33 -17.17
N ILE A 20 14.47 -25.52 -16.35
CA ILE A 20 15.82 -25.02 -16.63
C ILE A 20 16.42 -25.90 -17.71
N ALA A 21 16.45 -25.39 -18.94
CA ALA A 21 17.21 -26.00 -20.01
C ALA A 21 18.72 -25.72 -19.79
N THR A 22 19.45 -26.71 -19.35
CA THR A 22 20.92 -26.70 -19.34
C THR A 22 21.42 -26.83 -20.76
N PHE A 23 21.93 -25.74 -21.32
CA PHE A 23 22.71 -25.78 -22.56
C PHE A 23 24.14 -26.23 -22.25
N ALA A 24 24.52 -27.43 -22.71
CA ALA A 24 25.89 -27.86 -22.82
C ALA A 24 26.50 -27.25 -24.10
N PRO A 25 27.74 -26.72 -24.08
CA PRO A 25 28.35 -26.25 -25.31
C PRO A 25 28.92 -27.46 -26.12
N ALA A 26 28.36 -27.72 -27.28
CA ALA A 26 28.97 -28.58 -28.26
C ALA A 26 30.10 -27.83 -28.98
N TRP A 27 31.33 -28.28 -28.82
CA TRP A 27 32.46 -27.83 -29.58
C TRP A 27 32.38 -28.34 -31.01
N GLY A 28 31.91 -27.50 -31.92
CA GLY A 28 32.02 -27.73 -33.36
C GLY A 28 33.15 -26.89 -33.92
N LEU A 29 34.18 -27.55 -34.47
CA LEU A 29 35.21 -26.91 -35.29
C LEU A 29 34.54 -26.30 -36.52
N GLN A 30 34.55 -25.00 -36.64
CA GLN A 30 34.25 -24.30 -37.88
C GLN A 30 35.51 -23.66 -38.44
N THR A 31 35.79 -24.07 -39.67
CA THR A 31 36.82 -23.55 -40.56
C THR A 31 36.67 -22.04 -40.72
N ALA A 32 37.77 -21.34 -40.49
CA ALA A 32 37.88 -19.89 -40.67
C ALA A 32 37.69 -19.53 -42.16
N SER A 33 36.54 -18.96 -42.48
CA SER A 33 36.37 -18.20 -43.72
C SER A 33 36.73 -16.74 -43.41
N ALA A 34 37.84 -16.28 -43.92
CA ALA A 34 38.27 -14.87 -43.78
C ALA A 34 37.26 -13.96 -44.50
N ALA A 35 36.31 -13.43 -43.75
CA ALA A 35 35.51 -12.29 -44.19
C ALA A 35 36.40 -11.05 -44.11
N ILE A 36 36.63 -10.42 -45.23
CA ILE A 36 37.28 -9.10 -45.32
C ILE A 36 36.36 -8.13 -44.59
N GLU A 37 36.70 -7.79 -43.36
CA GLU A 37 36.03 -6.73 -42.61
C GLU A 37 36.46 -5.40 -43.26
N VAL A 38 35.55 -4.82 -44.05
CA VAL A 38 35.71 -3.45 -44.55
C VAL A 38 35.65 -2.54 -43.33
N VAL A 39 36.81 -2.15 -42.81
CA VAL A 39 36.94 -1.12 -41.79
C VAL A 39 36.37 0.18 -42.37
N GLN A 40 35.06 0.39 -42.15
CA GLN A 40 34.44 1.65 -42.51
C GLN A 40 34.91 2.71 -41.51
N GLN A 41 35.68 3.65 -42.03
CA GLN A 41 36.29 4.77 -41.33
C GLN A 41 35.25 5.58 -40.57
N GLN A 42 35.29 5.55 -39.22
CA GLN A 42 34.52 6.47 -38.39
C GLN A 42 35.15 7.86 -38.54
N SER A 43 34.31 8.86 -38.79
CA SER A 43 34.75 10.26 -38.87
C SER A 43 34.21 11.04 -37.68
N THR A 44 35.00 11.96 -37.16
CA THR A 44 34.51 12.90 -36.15
C THR A 44 33.63 13.92 -36.84
N ILE A 45 32.32 13.84 -36.56
CA ILE A 45 31.33 14.80 -37.05
C ILE A 45 31.20 15.95 -36.07
N LYS A 46 31.29 17.16 -36.58
CA LYS A 46 31.03 18.40 -35.83
C LYS A 46 29.67 18.95 -36.22
N GLY A 47 28.94 19.49 -35.25
CA GLY A 47 27.66 20.19 -35.49
C GLY A 47 27.34 21.16 -34.36
N THR A 48 26.32 21.99 -34.57
CA THR A 48 25.85 22.99 -33.59
C THR A 48 24.38 22.80 -33.36
N VAL A 49 23.96 22.80 -32.09
CA VAL A 49 22.54 22.75 -31.68
C VAL A 49 22.12 24.14 -31.22
N VAL A 50 21.05 24.63 -31.80
CA VAL A 50 20.47 25.94 -31.47
C VAL A 50 18.95 25.83 -31.31
N ASP A 51 18.35 26.83 -30.68
CA ASP A 51 16.90 26.98 -30.60
C ASP A 51 16.30 27.60 -31.86
N SER A 52 14.98 27.87 -31.84
CA SER A 52 14.25 28.51 -32.94
C SER A 52 14.63 29.98 -33.18
N GLN A 53 15.26 30.63 -32.19
CA GLN A 53 15.75 32.01 -32.26
C GLN A 53 17.22 32.08 -32.72
N GLY A 54 17.90 30.94 -32.79
CA GLY A 54 19.28 30.82 -33.20
C GLY A 54 20.30 30.84 -32.04
N GLU A 55 19.83 30.90 -30.80
CA GLU A 55 20.65 30.86 -29.60
C GLU A 55 21.23 29.45 -29.37
N PRO A 56 22.53 29.31 -28.92
CA PRO A 56 23.13 28.00 -28.70
C PRO A 56 22.54 27.28 -27.49
N ILE A 57 22.23 25.99 -27.65
CA ILE A 57 21.74 25.14 -26.56
C ILE A 57 22.91 24.41 -25.93
N ILE A 58 23.24 24.75 -24.68
CA ILE A 58 24.33 24.20 -23.89
C ILE A 58 23.88 22.90 -23.21
N GLY A 59 24.66 21.82 -23.28
CA GLY A 59 24.36 20.57 -22.62
C GLY A 59 23.34 19.69 -23.33
N ALA A 60 22.96 19.99 -24.57
CA ALA A 60 22.09 19.12 -25.36
C ALA A 60 22.74 17.77 -25.61
N SER A 61 22.04 16.68 -25.41
CA SER A 61 22.50 15.32 -25.64
C SER A 61 22.39 14.93 -27.10
N VAL A 62 23.47 14.42 -27.68
CA VAL A 62 23.54 13.92 -29.06
C VAL A 62 23.94 12.45 -29.01
N LEU A 63 23.03 11.53 -29.33
CA LEU A 63 23.21 10.09 -29.26
C LEU A 63 23.06 9.45 -30.63
N ALA A 64 23.97 8.55 -31.00
CA ALA A 64 23.81 7.73 -32.20
C ALA A 64 22.76 6.64 -31.96
N GLU A 65 21.69 6.65 -32.76
CA GLU A 65 20.52 5.77 -32.60
C GLU A 65 20.92 4.30 -32.66
N GLY A 66 20.51 3.52 -31.65
CA GLY A 66 20.83 2.09 -31.53
C GLY A 66 22.21 1.78 -30.94
N THR A 67 22.93 2.78 -30.40
CA THR A 67 24.23 2.60 -29.76
C THR A 67 24.31 3.34 -28.42
N SER A 68 25.36 3.10 -27.65
CA SER A 68 25.69 3.90 -26.44
C SER A 68 26.64 5.06 -26.75
N ASN A 69 26.95 5.32 -28.02
CA ASN A 69 27.86 6.38 -28.42
C ASN A 69 27.14 7.73 -28.46
N GLY A 70 27.49 8.62 -27.55
CA GLY A 70 26.86 9.94 -27.41
C GLY A 70 27.85 11.00 -26.93
N THR A 71 27.45 12.25 -27.06
CA THR A 71 28.15 13.44 -26.60
C THR A 71 27.17 14.51 -26.16
N ILE A 72 27.65 15.56 -25.52
CA ILE A 72 26.86 16.75 -25.17
C ILE A 72 27.42 17.99 -25.84
N THR A 73 26.60 19.01 -26.04
CA THR A 73 27.03 20.30 -26.58
C THR A 73 27.75 21.14 -25.53
N ASP A 74 28.76 21.89 -25.99
CA ASP A 74 29.51 22.86 -25.20
C ASP A 74 28.75 24.21 -25.05
N ILE A 75 29.45 25.22 -24.49
CA ILE A 75 28.90 26.56 -24.23
C ILE A 75 28.46 27.32 -25.49
N ASP A 76 29.01 26.97 -26.65
CA ASP A 76 28.65 27.53 -27.95
C ASP A 76 27.63 26.66 -28.70
N GLY A 77 27.04 25.66 -28.00
CA GLY A 77 26.11 24.69 -28.58
C GLY A 77 26.78 23.70 -29.53
N VAL A 78 28.12 23.61 -29.57
CA VAL A 78 28.86 22.76 -30.51
C VAL A 78 29.02 21.36 -29.92
N PHE A 79 28.81 20.33 -30.75
CA PHE A 79 29.13 18.94 -30.41
C PHE A 79 30.10 18.30 -31.37
N ARG A 80 30.80 17.28 -30.90
CA ARG A 80 31.69 16.41 -31.71
C ARG A 80 31.40 14.97 -31.37
N ILE A 81 31.05 14.15 -32.35
CA ILE A 81 30.74 12.75 -32.17
C ILE A 81 31.40 11.87 -33.23
N ASN A 82 31.99 10.74 -32.83
CA ASN A 82 32.63 9.79 -33.75
C ASN A 82 31.59 8.79 -34.26
N VAL A 83 31.07 9.03 -35.45
CA VAL A 83 30.07 8.18 -36.11
C VAL A 83 30.32 8.12 -37.61
N ARG A 84 29.68 7.20 -38.31
CA ARG A 84 29.69 7.15 -39.77
C ARG A 84 28.89 8.30 -40.35
N LEU A 85 29.36 8.89 -41.44
CA LEU A 85 28.55 9.80 -42.25
C LEU A 85 27.24 9.09 -42.64
N GLY A 86 26.10 9.75 -42.43
CA GLY A 86 24.81 9.17 -42.69
C GLY A 86 24.19 8.41 -41.50
N ALA A 87 24.87 8.26 -40.37
CA ALA A 87 24.26 7.67 -39.16
C ALA A 87 23.10 8.53 -38.65
N LYS A 88 22.07 7.91 -38.07
CA LYS A 88 20.96 8.62 -37.43
C LYS A 88 21.38 9.05 -36.03
N LEU A 89 21.28 10.35 -35.77
CA LEU A 89 21.53 10.95 -34.46
C LEU A 89 20.21 11.39 -33.85
N LYS A 90 20.02 11.11 -32.58
CA LYS A 90 18.94 11.65 -31.75
C LYS A 90 19.52 12.81 -30.93
N VAL A 91 18.98 14.00 -31.11
CA VAL A 91 19.36 15.20 -30.35
C VAL A 91 18.20 15.54 -29.43
N SER A 92 18.50 15.67 -28.13
CA SER A 92 17.50 15.94 -27.08
C SER A 92 18.03 16.93 -26.05
N PHE A 93 17.16 17.78 -25.53
CA PHE A 93 17.43 18.70 -24.44
C PHE A 93 16.15 18.93 -23.62
N ILE A 94 16.30 19.17 -22.31
CA ILE A 94 15.13 19.40 -21.42
C ILE A 94 14.40 20.65 -21.86
N GLY A 95 13.08 20.54 -22.09
CA GLY A 95 12.24 21.64 -22.58
C GLY A 95 12.17 21.78 -24.10
N TYR A 96 12.77 20.85 -24.86
CA TYR A 96 12.75 20.84 -26.32
C TYR A 96 12.29 19.50 -26.88
N THR A 97 11.63 19.55 -28.04
CA THR A 97 11.21 18.33 -28.74
C THR A 97 12.42 17.58 -29.30
N ASP A 98 12.50 16.28 -29.01
CA ASP A 98 13.55 15.38 -29.53
C ASP A 98 13.59 15.41 -31.06
N LYS A 99 14.78 15.61 -31.64
CA LYS A 99 14.97 15.65 -33.08
C LYS A 99 15.90 14.56 -33.58
N LYS A 100 15.45 13.81 -34.57
CA LYS A 100 16.29 12.83 -35.28
C LYS A 100 16.86 13.46 -36.52
N VAL A 101 18.18 13.41 -36.70
CA VAL A 101 18.90 14.00 -37.82
C VAL A 101 19.90 13.00 -38.40
N VAL A 102 20.26 13.16 -39.64
CA VAL A 102 21.29 12.33 -40.29
C VAL A 102 22.66 13.03 -40.15
N ALA A 103 23.64 12.31 -39.67
CA ALA A 103 25.00 12.82 -39.45
C ALA A 103 25.66 13.35 -40.71
N LYS A 104 25.96 14.64 -40.72
CA LYS A 104 26.69 15.37 -41.77
C LYS A 104 27.73 16.27 -41.09
N ASN A 105 28.85 16.55 -41.76
CA ASN A 105 29.80 17.52 -41.24
C ASN A 105 29.22 18.94 -41.21
N ASP A 106 29.58 19.71 -40.18
CA ASP A 106 29.18 21.10 -39.94
C ASP A 106 27.65 21.32 -39.98
N MET A 107 26.92 20.36 -39.40
CA MET A 107 25.46 20.42 -39.36
C MET A 107 24.95 21.39 -38.30
N LYS A 108 23.90 22.14 -38.64
CA LYS A 108 23.14 22.95 -37.68
C LYS A 108 21.82 22.23 -37.34
N VAL A 109 21.63 21.90 -36.05
CA VAL A 109 20.39 21.27 -35.58
C VAL A 109 19.58 22.32 -34.83
N ILE A 110 18.40 22.62 -35.30
CA ILE A 110 17.45 23.53 -34.64
C ILE A 110 16.50 22.64 -33.81
N LEU A 111 16.51 22.78 -32.50
CA LEU A 111 15.48 22.22 -31.64
C LEU A 111 14.34 23.23 -31.48
N VAL A 112 13.13 22.73 -31.43
CA VAL A 112 11.94 23.52 -31.18
C VAL A 112 11.55 23.30 -29.74
N GLU A 113 11.26 24.39 -29.02
CA GLU A 113 10.77 24.29 -27.66
C GLU A 113 9.55 23.38 -27.58
N ASP A 114 9.57 22.45 -26.65
CA ASP A 114 8.42 21.58 -26.38
C ASP A 114 7.41 22.37 -25.55
N VAL A 115 6.55 23.11 -26.25
CA VAL A 115 5.48 23.90 -25.62
C VAL A 115 4.52 23.00 -24.85
N THR A 116 4.48 21.69 -25.15
CA THR A 116 3.70 20.73 -24.39
C THR A 116 4.30 20.39 -23.04
N ALA A 117 5.62 20.53 -22.85
CA ALA A 117 6.26 20.38 -21.54
C ALA A 117 5.95 21.54 -20.58
N LEU A 118 5.51 22.70 -21.08
CA LEU A 118 5.08 23.86 -20.28
C LEU A 118 3.59 23.81 -19.89
N GLU A 119 2.81 22.86 -20.41
CA GLU A 119 1.40 22.67 -20.07
C GLU A 119 1.20 21.50 -19.09
N GLU A 120 1.98 21.43 -17.99
CA GLU A 120 1.65 20.51 -16.91
C GLU A 120 0.29 20.91 -16.32
N VAL A 121 -0.74 20.12 -16.66
CA VAL A 121 -2.11 20.32 -16.19
C VAL A 121 -2.27 19.51 -14.92
N GLU A 122 -2.56 20.20 -13.84
CA GLU A 122 -2.88 19.58 -12.55
C GLU A 122 -4.38 19.39 -12.40
N ILE A 123 -4.78 18.28 -11.81
CA ILE A 123 -6.17 18.03 -11.47
C ILE A 123 -6.49 18.81 -10.21
N VAL A 124 -7.42 19.75 -10.37
CA VAL A 124 -7.98 20.52 -9.26
C VAL A 124 -9.42 20.08 -9.02
N ALA A 125 -9.98 20.52 -7.90
CA ALA A 125 -11.37 20.26 -7.56
C ALA A 125 -12.32 20.54 -8.73
N TYR A 126 -13.04 19.51 -9.15
CA TYR A 126 -14.05 19.56 -10.22
C TYR A 126 -13.54 20.05 -11.60
N GLY A 127 -12.25 19.83 -11.91
CA GLY A 127 -11.69 20.21 -13.19
C GLY A 127 -10.18 20.05 -13.28
N THR A 128 -9.61 20.57 -14.36
CA THR A 128 -8.16 20.63 -14.58
C THR A 128 -7.74 22.08 -14.72
N GLN A 129 -6.61 22.48 -14.15
CA GLN A 129 -5.99 23.79 -14.34
C GLN A 129 -4.53 23.65 -14.73
N LYS A 130 -4.01 24.60 -15.47
CA LYS A 130 -2.57 24.67 -15.73
C LYS A 130 -1.84 25.00 -14.44
N LYS A 131 -0.77 24.29 -14.16
CA LYS A 131 0.04 24.48 -12.93
C LYS A 131 0.48 25.95 -12.74
N VAL A 132 0.76 26.62 -13.83
CA VAL A 132 1.19 28.05 -13.83
C VAL A 132 0.08 29.00 -13.38
N THR A 133 -1.21 28.65 -13.58
CA THR A 133 -2.35 29.52 -13.22
C THR A 133 -2.97 29.18 -11.86
N MET A 134 -2.39 28.26 -11.12
CA MET A 134 -2.89 27.86 -9.82
C MET A 134 -2.46 28.86 -8.72
N THR A 135 -3.43 29.41 -8.02
CA THR A 135 -3.20 30.33 -6.90
C THR A 135 -3.07 29.63 -5.54
N GLY A 136 -3.41 28.34 -5.45
CA GLY A 136 -3.38 27.54 -4.21
C GLY A 136 -2.13 26.67 -4.12
N ALA A 137 -1.67 26.39 -2.88
CA ALA A 137 -0.57 25.44 -2.65
C ALA A 137 -1.06 23.99 -2.87
N ILE A 138 -0.70 23.42 -4.01
CA ILE A 138 -0.95 22.04 -4.37
C ILE A 138 0.37 21.28 -4.38
N ALA A 139 0.37 20.06 -3.85
CA ALA A 139 1.47 19.12 -4.02
C ALA A 139 0.92 17.90 -4.76
N SER A 140 1.65 17.39 -5.74
CA SER A 140 1.27 16.19 -6.48
C SER A 140 2.42 15.19 -6.54
N VAL A 141 2.04 13.90 -6.66
CA VAL A 141 2.94 12.77 -6.86
C VAL A 141 2.38 11.88 -7.96
N LYS A 142 3.23 11.39 -8.85
CA LYS A 142 2.82 10.49 -9.93
C LYS A 142 2.72 9.04 -9.44
N GLY A 143 1.81 8.26 -10.01
CA GLY A 143 1.62 6.86 -9.64
C GLY A 143 2.88 5.99 -9.79
N GLU A 144 3.77 6.32 -10.73
CA GLU A 144 5.05 5.63 -10.91
C GLU A 144 5.97 5.75 -9.69
N GLU A 145 5.90 6.86 -8.96
CA GLU A 145 6.68 7.06 -7.73
C GLU A 145 6.14 6.22 -6.58
N LEU A 146 4.81 6.04 -6.52
CA LEU A 146 4.13 5.24 -5.51
C LEU A 146 4.42 3.73 -5.62
N THR A 147 4.75 3.26 -6.82
CA THR A 147 5.00 1.83 -7.08
C THR A 147 6.44 1.39 -6.84
N ARG A 148 7.34 2.31 -6.44
CA ARG A 148 8.75 2.00 -6.14
C ARG A 148 8.92 1.10 -4.92
N VAL A 149 7.97 1.17 -3.99
CA VAL A 149 7.97 0.38 -2.76
C VAL A 149 6.68 -0.45 -2.71
N SER A 150 6.81 -1.76 -2.45
CA SER A 150 5.64 -2.62 -2.25
C SER A 150 5.10 -2.44 -0.85
N VAL A 151 3.90 -1.88 -0.74
CA VAL A 151 3.22 -1.61 0.54
C VAL A 151 1.76 -2.07 0.52
N GLY A 152 1.23 -2.39 1.69
CA GLY A 152 -0.17 -2.80 1.87
C GLY A 152 -1.15 -1.66 1.61
N SER A 153 -0.78 -0.42 1.99
CA SER A 153 -1.63 0.77 1.83
C SER A 153 -0.88 1.90 1.14
N VAL A 154 -1.57 2.60 0.24
CA VAL A 154 -1.06 3.82 -0.41
C VAL A 154 -0.66 4.89 0.62
N SER A 155 -1.38 4.99 1.75
CA SER A 155 -1.08 5.97 2.80
C SER A 155 0.33 5.84 3.37
N ASN A 156 0.90 4.61 3.37
CA ASN A 156 2.24 4.34 3.90
C ASN A 156 3.36 4.88 2.99
N VAL A 157 3.11 4.98 1.68
CA VAL A 157 4.09 5.52 0.72
C VAL A 157 4.11 7.04 0.71
N LEU A 158 2.98 7.69 1.01
CA LEU A 158 2.85 9.15 0.91
C LEU A 158 3.71 9.91 1.93
N GLY A 159 4.11 9.25 3.03
CA GLY A 159 4.97 9.84 4.05
C GLY A 159 6.32 10.26 3.45
N GLY A 160 6.68 11.54 3.60
CA GLY A 160 7.91 12.11 3.07
C GLY A 160 7.94 12.39 1.56
N GLN A 161 6.92 11.95 0.79
CA GLN A 161 6.84 12.20 -0.66
C GLN A 161 6.22 13.57 -0.98
N MET A 162 5.38 14.09 -0.11
CA MET A 162 4.61 15.29 -0.38
C MET A 162 4.79 16.34 0.73
N THR A 163 5.14 17.55 0.36
CA THR A 163 5.33 18.65 1.30
C THR A 163 4.03 19.02 2.01
N GLY A 164 4.07 19.16 3.34
CA GLY A 164 2.92 19.52 4.17
C GLY A 164 1.97 18.36 4.48
N LEU A 165 2.37 17.12 4.16
CA LEU A 165 1.71 15.90 4.57
C LEU A 165 2.45 15.28 5.75
N THR A 166 1.73 14.89 6.79
CA THR A 166 2.23 14.11 7.92
C THR A 166 1.49 12.79 7.95
N THR A 167 2.22 11.69 8.06
CA THR A 167 1.65 10.35 8.18
C THR A 167 2.07 9.75 9.51
N VAL A 168 1.16 9.05 10.18
CA VAL A 168 1.43 8.34 11.43
C VAL A 168 0.91 6.91 11.30
N GLN A 169 1.81 5.95 11.31
CA GLN A 169 1.46 4.54 11.31
C GLN A 169 1.45 4.04 12.75
N TYR A 170 0.27 3.68 13.27
CA TYR A 170 0.10 3.21 14.65
C TYR A 170 0.29 1.70 14.81
N SER A 171 0.18 0.94 13.73
CA SER A 171 0.26 -0.50 13.75
C SER A 171 1.02 -1.03 12.53
N GLY A 172 1.74 -2.13 12.70
CA GLY A 172 2.27 -2.95 11.61
C GLY A 172 1.47 -4.24 11.40
N GLU A 173 0.28 -4.34 11.98
CA GLU A 173 -0.61 -5.50 11.85
C GLU A 173 -1.06 -5.67 10.40
N PRO A 174 -0.95 -6.87 9.82
CA PRO A 174 -1.40 -7.13 8.46
C PRO A 174 -2.86 -6.71 8.23
N GLY A 175 -3.06 -5.81 7.25
CA GLY A 175 -4.38 -5.27 6.90
C GLY A 175 -4.90 -4.15 7.82
N ALA A 176 -4.17 -3.80 8.89
CA ALA A 176 -4.45 -2.67 9.78
C ALA A 176 -3.22 -1.76 9.93
N ASP A 177 -2.33 -1.79 8.94
CA ASP A 177 -1.07 -1.06 8.89
C ASP A 177 -1.16 0.29 8.16
N ALA A 178 -2.35 0.70 7.72
CA ALA A 178 -2.56 1.96 7.05
C ALA A 178 -2.20 3.15 7.94
N ALA A 179 -1.38 4.06 7.41
CA ALA A 179 -1.05 5.29 8.13
C ALA A 179 -2.22 6.28 8.12
N GLU A 180 -2.47 6.92 9.27
CA GLU A 180 -3.31 8.11 9.33
C GLU A 180 -2.58 9.29 8.66
N ILE A 181 -3.34 10.07 7.92
CA ILE A 181 -2.82 11.19 7.13
C ILE A 181 -3.36 12.49 7.69
N PHE A 182 -2.47 13.47 7.88
CA PHE A 182 -2.80 14.82 8.29
C PHE A 182 -2.18 15.82 7.33
N ILE A 183 -2.95 16.82 6.89
CA ILE A 183 -2.47 17.93 6.08
C ILE A 183 -2.18 19.11 6.99
N ARG A 184 -0.91 19.58 7.03
CA ARG A 184 -0.42 20.63 7.93
C ARG A 184 -0.57 20.30 9.43
N GLY A 185 -0.61 19.00 9.77
CA GLY A 185 -0.73 18.51 11.13
C GLY A 185 -2.17 18.32 11.61
N LYS A 186 -2.33 17.93 12.87
CA LYS A 186 -3.64 17.68 13.50
C LYS A 186 -4.23 19.01 13.98
N ALA A 187 -5.27 19.49 13.31
CA ALA A 187 -5.84 20.81 13.55
C ALA A 187 -6.99 20.81 14.58
N THR A 188 -7.64 19.68 14.83
CA THR A 188 -8.81 19.56 15.71
C THR A 188 -8.67 18.38 16.68
N TRP A 189 -9.44 18.42 17.78
CA TRP A 189 -9.50 17.32 18.75
C TRP A 189 -10.39 16.15 18.28
N GLU A 190 -11.30 16.40 17.35
CA GLU A 190 -12.20 15.38 16.80
C GLU A 190 -11.60 14.74 15.54
N ASN A 191 -12.25 14.94 14.39
CA ASN A 191 -11.80 14.39 13.12
C ASN A 191 -10.87 15.36 12.38
N SER A 192 -9.58 15.02 12.27
CA SER A 192 -8.58 15.78 11.53
C SER A 192 -8.21 15.14 10.18
N SER A 193 -8.94 14.09 9.76
CA SER A 193 -8.69 13.41 8.50
C SER A 193 -9.05 14.30 7.31
N PRO A 194 -8.24 14.33 6.26
CA PRO A 194 -8.57 15.03 5.03
C PRO A 194 -9.72 14.34 4.28
N LEU A 195 -10.43 15.09 3.46
CA LEU A 195 -11.38 14.54 2.50
C LEU A 195 -10.63 13.77 1.41
N ILE A 196 -11.03 12.54 1.13
CA ILE A 196 -10.43 11.71 0.08
C ILE A 196 -11.42 11.62 -1.08
N GLN A 197 -10.96 11.99 -2.27
CA GLN A 197 -11.75 11.80 -3.51
C GLN A 197 -10.99 10.94 -4.50
N VAL A 198 -11.68 9.96 -5.08
CA VAL A 198 -11.18 9.11 -6.17
C VAL A 198 -12.01 9.41 -7.41
N ASP A 199 -11.37 9.89 -8.46
CA ASP A 199 -12.01 10.34 -9.70
C ASP A 199 -13.19 11.31 -9.48
N GLY A 200 -13.04 12.17 -8.43
CA GLY A 200 -14.03 13.17 -8.04
C GLY A 200 -15.25 12.62 -7.31
N VAL A 201 -15.16 11.44 -6.67
CA VAL A 201 -16.17 10.89 -5.78
C VAL A 201 -15.56 10.66 -4.41
N ASP A 202 -16.26 11.06 -3.36
CA ASP A 202 -15.83 10.88 -1.98
C ASP A 202 -15.70 9.39 -1.63
N ARG A 203 -14.60 9.04 -0.97
CA ARG A 203 -14.32 7.69 -0.44
C ARG A 203 -13.91 7.76 1.02
N GLU A 204 -14.28 6.76 1.80
CA GLU A 204 -13.91 6.71 3.22
C GLU A 204 -12.41 6.47 3.44
N SER A 205 -11.75 5.75 2.53
CA SER A 205 -10.35 5.36 2.65
C SER A 205 -9.69 5.25 1.27
N MET A 206 -8.37 5.44 1.25
CA MET A 206 -7.52 5.11 0.10
C MET A 206 -6.76 3.79 0.29
N SER A 207 -6.87 3.16 1.45
CA SER A 207 -6.06 1.97 1.82
C SER A 207 -6.34 0.76 0.92
N ASP A 208 -7.53 0.71 0.34
CA ASP A 208 -7.97 -0.39 -0.50
C ASP A 208 -7.65 -0.21 -1.98
N ILE A 209 -7.05 0.93 -2.36
CA ILE A 209 -6.66 1.21 -3.74
C ILE A 209 -5.26 0.63 -3.97
N ASP A 210 -5.08 -0.06 -5.10
CA ASP A 210 -3.76 -0.53 -5.49
C ASP A 210 -2.93 0.63 -6.07
N PRO A 211 -1.68 0.86 -5.61
CA PRO A 211 -0.81 1.90 -6.18
C PRO A 211 -0.65 1.81 -7.70
N ASN A 212 -0.71 0.60 -8.27
CA ASN A 212 -0.59 0.38 -9.72
C ASN A 212 -1.79 0.88 -10.53
N GLU A 213 -2.93 1.16 -9.89
CA GLU A 213 -4.13 1.73 -10.51
C GLU A 213 -4.11 3.27 -10.55
N ILE A 214 -3.18 3.90 -9.81
CA ILE A 214 -3.13 5.35 -9.64
C ILE A 214 -2.30 6.00 -10.75
N GLU A 215 -2.83 7.05 -11.36
CA GLU A 215 -2.11 7.94 -12.27
C GLU A 215 -1.39 9.03 -11.48
N SER A 216 -2.11 9.69 -10.55
CA SER A 216 -1.54 10.74 -9.70
C SER A 216 -2.35 10.94 -8.42
N ILE A 217 -1.69 11.48 -7.38
CA ILE A 217 -2.32 11.97 -6.17
C ILE A 217 -1.95 13.44 -6.01
N SER A 218 -2.96 14.29 -5.83
CA SER A 218 -2.80 15.72 -5.58
C SER A 218 -3.41 16.10 -4.24
N ILE A 219 -2.73 16.96 -3.49
CA ILE A 219 -3.17 17.42 -2.17
C ILE A 219 -3.47 18.92 -2.23
N LEU A 220 -4.71 19.27 -1.91
CA LEU A 220 -5.16 20.65 -1.75
C LEU A 220 -5.01 21.05 -0.29
N LYS A 221 -4.10 21.99 -0.02
CA LYS A 221 -3.69 22.36 1.35
C LYS A 221 -4.27 23.69 1.82
N ASP A 222 -4.62 24.57 0.89
CA ASP A 222 -5.07 25.91 1.20
C ASP A 222 -6.58 26.06 1.07
N ALA A 223 -7.15 26.96 1.87
CA ALA A 223 -8.58 27.26 1.86
C ALA A 223 -9.09 27.70 0.47
N SER A 224 -8.27 28.43 -0.32
CA SER A 224 -8.61 28.82 -1.68
C SER A 224 -8.78 27.64 -2.62
N ALA A 225 -7.93 26.61 -2.47
CA ALA A 225 -8.01 25.37 -3.25
C ALA A 225 -9.14 24.45 -2.79
N THR A 226 -9.48 24.47 -1.49
CA THR A 226 -10.50 23.59 -0.89
C THR A 226 -11.87 24.24 -0.77
N ALA A 227 -12.02 25.53 -1.07
CA ALA A 227 -13.27 26.30 -0.91
C ALA A 227 -14.49 25.65 -1.57
N VAL A 228 -14.29 25.03 -2.72
CA VAL A 228 -15.37 24.35 -3.47
C VAL A 228 -15.93 23.09 -2.77
N PHE A 229 -15.22 22.57 -1.76
CA PHE A 229 -15.68 21.45 -0.92
C PHE A 229 -16.40 21.91 0.35
N GLY A 230 -16.45 23.24 0.60
CA GLY A 230 -17.04 23.83 1.79
C GLY A 230 -16.39 23.29 3.07
N ILE A 231 -17.18 23.07 4.11
CA ILE A 231 -16.72 22.61 5.43
C ILE A 231 -16.00 21.25 5.36
N ARG A 232 -16.32 20.39 4.40
CA ARG A 232 -15.69 19.07 4.24
C ARG A 232 -14.21 19.16 3.83
N GLY A 233 -13.83 20.25 3.17
CA GLY A 233 -12.46 20.54 2.77
C GLY A 233 -11.62 21.22 3.86
N ALA A 234 -12.14 21.42 5.06
CA ALA A 234 -11.48 22.19 6.13
C ALA A 234 -10.13 21.57 6.55
N ASN A 235 -10.02 20.25 6.57
CA ASN A 235 -8.80 19.52 6.89
C ASN A 235 -7.91 19.23 5.66
N GLY A 236 -8.20 19.89 4.52
CA GLY A 236 -7.56 19.63 3.24
C GLY A 236 -8.24 18.50 2.46
N VAL A 237 -7.83 18.35 1.20
CA VAL A 237 -8.42 17.35 0.28
C VAL A 237 -7.32 16.59 -0.42
N ILE A 238 -7.48 15.27 -0.51
CA ILE A 238 -6.62 14.36 -1.28
C ILE A 238 -7.41 13.94 -2.52
N LEU A 239 -6.91 14.31 -3.69
CA LEU A 239 -7.48 13.94 -4.98
C LEU A 239 -6.66 12.79 -5.58
N ILE A 240 -7.28 11.65 -5.77
CA ILE A 240 -6.69 10.48 -6.41
C ILE A 240 -7.28 10.34 -7.80
N THR A 241 -6.41 10.35 -8.80
CA THR A 241 -6.78 10.09 -10.19
C THR A 241 -6.31 8.71 -10.58
N THR A 242 -7.21 7.92 -11.12
CA THR A 242 -6.90 6.56 -11.56
C THR A 242 -6.49 6.53 -13.03
N LYS A 243 -5.69 5.52 -13.40
CA LYS A 243 -5.22 5.32 -14.78
C LYS A 243 -6.38 5.10 -15.73
N ARG A 244 -6.24 5.66 -16.93
CA ARG A 244 -7.21 5.53 -18.03
C ARG A 244 -6.54 4.99 -19.29
N GLY A 245 -7.34 4.46 -20.19
CA GLY A 245 -6.89 4.06 -21.50
C GLY A 245 -6.46 5.25 -22.35
N LYS A 246 -5.53 5.00 -23.26
CA LYS A 246 -5.11 5.95 -24.30
C LYS A 246 -5.31 5.28 -25.66
N GLU A 247 -5.53 6.08 -26.70
CA GLU A 247 -5.58 5.59 -28.07
C GLU A 247 -4.26 4.88 -28.42
N GLY A 248 -4.39 3.69 -29.02
CA GLY A 248 -3.25 2.87 -29.43
C GLY A 248 -3.48 1.38 -29.18
N LYS A 249 -2.45 0.59 -29.54
CA LYS A 249 -2.46 -0.86 -29.32
C LYS A 249 -2.55 -1.20 -27.84
N ALA A 250 -3.18 -2.33 -27.53
CA ALA A 250 -3.25 -2.85 -26.18
C ALA A 250 -1.85 -3.01 -25.57
N LYS A 251 -1.66 -2.41 -24.40
CA LYS A 251 -0.48 -2.54 -23.57
C LYS A 251 -0.82 -3.44 -22.40
N ILE A 252 -0.09 -4.54 -22.23
CA ILE A 252 -0.21 -5.45 -21.10
C ILE A 252 1.02 -5.26 -20.22
N SER A 253 0.82 -5.01 -18.94
CA SER A 253 1.87 -4.88 -17.94
C SER A 253 1.57 -5.84 -16.79
N PHE A 254 2.53 -6.68 -16.47
CA PHE A 254 2.48 -7.55 -15.29
C PHE A 254 3.62 -7.17 -14.35
N THR A 255 3.27 -6.84 -13.11
CA THR A 255 4.22 -6.50 -12.06
C THR A 255 4.08 -7.48 -10.92
N THR A 256 5.19 -8.00 -10.44
CA THR A 256 5.23 -8.89 -9.27
C THR A 256 6.32 -8.43 -8.32
N SER A 257 6.03 -8.47 -7.03
CA SER A 257 7.01 -8.20 -5.97
C SER A 257 6.85 -9.19 -4.84
N ALA A 258 7.96 -9.55 -4.22
CA ALA A 258 8.01 -10.33 -2.99
C ALA A 258 8.95 -9.61 -2.02
N SER A 259 8.52 -9.49 -0.77
CA SER A 259 9.28 -8.80 0.29
C SER A 259 9.34 -9.67 1.53
N VAL A 260 10.46 -9.60 2.24
CA VAL A 260 10.62 -10.16 3.57
C VAL A 260 10.46 -9.04 4.58
N LEU A 261 9.49 -9.16 5.45
CA LEU A 261 9.22 -8.21 6.53
C LEU A 261 9.86 -8.72 7.82
N MET A 262 10.56 -7.84 8.53
CA MET A 262 11.21 -8.15 9.80
C MET A 262 10.91 -7.03 10.81
N PRO A 263 10.80 -7.33 12.11
CA PRO A 263 10.75 -6.29 13.13
C PRO A 263 12.01 -5.42 13.07
N THR A 264 11.85 -4.11 13.07
CA THR A 264 12.98 -3.18 13.03
C THR A 264 13.71 -3.09 14.38
N LYS A 265 12.95 -3.31 15.47
CA LYS A 265 13.48 -3.33 16.83
C LYS A 265 12.55 -4.16 17.73
N MET A 266 13.15 -5.02 18.50
CA MET A 266 12.50 -5.73 19.60
C MET A 266 13.07 -5.22 20.92
N VAL A 267 12.23 -5.16 21.95
CA VAL A 267 12.69 -4.82 23.31
C VAL A 267 13.16 -6.10 23.98
N GLU A 268 14.39 -6.12 24.44
CA GLU A 268 14.92 -7.22 25.24
C GLU A 268 14.28 -7.19 26.63
N GLN A 269 13.86 -8.35 27.10
CA GLN A 269 13.32 -8.53 28.43
C GLN A 269 14.46 -9.01 29.38
N ALA A 270 14.37 -8.64 30.65
CA ALA A 270 15.29 -9.14 31.65
C ALA A 270 15.21 -10.66 31.72
N SER A 271 16.35 -11.32 31.92
CA SER A 271 16.39 -12.76 32.22
C SER A 271 15.71 -13.06 33.57
N SER A 272 15.28 -14.31 33.79
CA SER A 272 14.75 -14.75 35.09
C SER A 272 15.74 -14.51 36.23
N TYR A 273 17.04 -14.69 35.93
CA TYR A 273 18.12 -14.43 36.89
C TYR A 273 18.23 -12.94 37.24
N ASP A 274 18.28 -12.07 36.26
CA ASP A 274 18.38 -10.63 36.50
C ASP A 274 17.13 -10.09 37.16
N TYR A 275 15.94 -10.56 36.74
CA TYR A 275 14.66 -10.20 37.35
C TYR A 275 14.64 -10.55 38.83
N ALA A 276 15.00 -11.78 39.18
CA ALA A 276 14.99 -12.26 40.59
C ALA A 276 15.98 -11.47 41.45
N ARG A 277 17.21 -11.25 40.96
CA ARG A 277 18.23 -10.45 41.67
C ARG A 277 17.80 -9.01 41.88
N PHE A 278 17.31 -8.37 40.83
CA PHE A 278 16.84 -6.98 40.91
C PHE A 278 15.68 -6.85 41.91
N HIS A 279 14.74 -7.82 41.90
CA HIS A 279 13.61 -7.84 42.82
C HIS A 279 14.05 -8.02 44.25
N ASN A 280 15.00 -8.93 44.54
CA ASN A 280 15.58 -9.10 45.87
C ASN A 280 16.33 -7.86 46.34
N GLN A 281 17.03 -7.15 45.42
CA GLN A 281 17.72 -5.90 45.75
C GLN A 281 16.71 -4.79 46.12
N MET A 282 15.57 -4.69 45.39
CA MET A 282 14.51 -3.76 45.78
C MET A 282 13.94 -4.08 47.16
N MET A 283 13.67 -5.36 47.45
CA MET A 283 13.17 -5.77 48.77
C MET A 283 14.15 -5.42 49.88
N SER A 284 15.44 -5.64 49.66
CA SER A 284 16.48 -5.27 50.63
C SER A 284 16.54 -3.76 50.86
N GLY A 285 16.37 -2.95 49.77
CA GLY A 285 16.29 -1.50 49.87
C GLY A 285 15.10 -1.01 50.70
N ASP A 286 13.99 -1.74 50.67
CA ASP A 286 12.80 -1.51 51.49
C ASP A 286 12.90 -2.09 52.91
N GLY A 287 14.03 -2.68 53.29
CA GLY A 287 14.20 -3.37 54.60
C GLY A 287 13.40 -4.65 54.75
N LYS A 288 12.99 -5.27 53.63
CA LYS A 288 12.24 -6.53 53.59
C LYS A 288 13.15 -7.71 53.28
N SER A 289 12.70 -8.91 53.62
CA SER A 289 13.41 -10.15 53.29
C SER A 289 13.43 -10.39 51.78
N ALA A 290 14.48 -11.06 51.27
CA ALA A 290 14.58 -11.53 49.91
C ALA A 290 13.36 -12.38 49.54
N LEU A 291 12.80 -12.15 48.35
CA LEU A 291 11.61 -12.84 47.86
C LEU A 291 11.95 -14.15 47.16
N PHE A 292 13.00 -14.13 46.35
CA PHE A 292 13.52 -15.31 45.66
C PHE A 292 14.65 -15.91 46.51
N SER A 293 14.57 -17.23 46.79
CA SER A 293 15.63 -17.94 47.50
C SER A 293 16.89 -18.10 46.64
N ASP A 294 18.05 -18.27 47.29
CA ASP A 294 19.32 -18.50 46.60
C ASP A 294 19.27 -19.75 45.70
N GLY A 295 18.56 -20.80 46.12
CA GLY A 295 18.37 -22.00 45.33
C GLY A 295 17.62 -21.76 44.03
N VAL A 296 16.58 -20.91 44.03
CA VAL A 296 15.86 -20.52 42.83
C VAL A 296 16.72 -19.64 41.92
N ILE A 297 17.45 -18.69 42.50
CA ILE A 297 18.38 -17.84 41.75
C ILE A 297 19.46 -18.68 41.08
N GLN A 298 19.98 -19.69 41.74
CA GLN A 298 20.96 -20.61 41.17
C GLN A 298 20.38 -21.40 40.00
N LYS A 299 19.13 -21.87 40.08
CA LYS A 299 18.44 -22.55 38.98
C LYS A 299 18.26 -21.64 37.75
N PHE A 300 17.98 -20.35 37.97
CA PHE A 300 17.92 -19.36 36.88
C PHE A 300 19.32 -19.08 36.29
N ALA A 301 20.37 -19.09 37.10
CA ALA A 301 21.72 -18.80 36.65
C ALA A 301 22.31 -19.91 35.78
N ASP A 302 22.14 -21.16 36.20
CA ASP A 302 22.73 -22.33 35.54
C ASP A 302 21.82 -22.99 34.49
N GLY A 303 20.52 -22.62 34.49
CA GLY A 303 19.53 -23.21 33.56
C GLY A 303 19.32 -24.72 33.75
N SER A 304 19.69 -25.28 34.91
CA SER A 304 19.67 -26.73 35.19
C SER A 304 18.25 -27.30 35.27
N ASP A 305 17.22 -26.44 35.39
CA ASP A 305 15.84 -26.86 35.54
C ASP A 305 14.89 -25.89 34.77
N PRO A 306 14.90 -25.93 33.44
CA PRO A 306 14.16 -24.98 32.63
C PRO A 306 12.64 -25.22 32.61
N ILE A 307 12.16 -26.33 33.17
CA ILE A 307 10.73 -26.63 33.24
C ILE A 307 10.10 -26.02 34.50
N ARG A 308 10.71 -26.19 35.67
CA ARG A 308 10.20 -25.63 36.92
C ARG A 308 10.60 -24.16 37.10
N PHE A 309 11.80 -23.80 36.62
CA PHE A 309 12.40 -22.46 36.73
C PHE A 309 12.80 -21.94 35.36
N PRO A 310 11.83 -21.65 34.49
CA PRO A 310 12.10 -21.25 33.09
C PRO A 310 12.71 -19.85 32.99
N ASN A 311 13.34 -19.61 31.85
CA ASN A 311 13.88 -18.31 31.44
C ASN A 311 13.50 -18.05 29.98
N ILE A 312 12.31 -17.55 29.76
CA ILE A 312 11.74 -17.34 28.41
C ILE A 312 11.82 -15.87 28.03
N GLN A 313 12.42 -15.62 26.89
CA GLN A 313 12.28 -14.35 26.18
C GLN A 313 10.98 -14.39 25.36
N TRP A 314 9.92 -13.84 25.92
CA TRP A 314 8.57 -13.97 25.35
C TRP A 314 8.46 -13.39 23.95
N ALA A 315 9.18 -12.31 23.64
CA ALA A 315 9.21 -11.73 22.32
C ALA A 315 9.76 -12.73 21.29
N ASP A 316 10.88 -13.38 21.59
CA ASP A 316 11.51 -14.36 20.70
C ASP A 316 10.71 -15.68 20.60
N TYR A 317 10.01 -16.04 21.68
CA TYR A 317 9.20 -17.25 21.72
C TYR A 317 7.91 -17.12 20.89
N ILE A 318 7.27 -15.95 20.95
CA ILE A 318 5.96 -15.71 20.34
C ILE A 318 6.10 -15.16 18.92
N MET A 319 7.15 -14.39 18.62
CA MET A 319 7.30 -13.72 17.33
C MET A 319 8.29 -14.44 16.43
N LYS A 320 7.93 -14.51 15.16
CA LYS A 320 8.82 -14.93 14.07
C LYS A 320 9.82 -13.81 13.77
N SER A 321 11.03 -14.17 13.40
CA SER A 321 12.06 -13.21 12.98
C SER A 321 11.70 -12.52 11.65
N SER A 322 10.88 -13.16 10.82
CA SER A 322 10.46 -12.62 9.52
C SER A 322 9.15 -13.23 9.04
N THR A 323 8.51 -12.53 8.11
CA THR A 323 7.34 -13.01 7.37
C THR A 323 7.41 -12.56 5.91
N LEU A 324 6.58 -13.15 5.06
CA LEU A 324 6.53 -12.86 3.63
C LEU A 324 5.36 -11.94 3.28
N GLN A 325 5.62 -11.05 2.33
CA GLN A 325 4.63 -10.23 1.65
C GLN A 325 4.79 -10.43 0.15
N SER A 326 3.69 -10.54 -0.58
CA SER A 326 3.72 -10.57 -2.04
C SER A 326 2.63 -9.70 -2.66
N GLN A 327 2.93 -9.14 -3.82
CA GLN A 327 2.00 -8.35 -4.62
C GLN A 327 2.15 -8.70 -6.08
N HIS A 328 1.03 -8.90 -6.75
CA HIS A 328 0.95 -9.25 -8.17
C HIS A 328 -0.10 -8.38 -8.83
N ASN A 329 0.25 -7.70 -9.92
CA ASN A 329 -0.64 -6.81 -10.63
C ASN A 329 -0.58 -7.06 -12.13
N LEU A 330 -1.75 -7.16 -12.74
CA LEU A 330 -1.95 -7.24 -14.19
C LEU A 330 -2.73 -6.00 -14.64
N ASN A 331 -2.15 -5.20 -15.51
CA ASN A 331 -2.79 -4.03 -16.09
C ASN A 331 -2.86 -4.18 -17.61
N ILE A 332 -4.02 -3.88 -18.19
CA ILE A 332 -4.26 -3.88 -19.62
C ILE A 332 -4.85 -2.51 -19.99
N SER A 333 -4.22 -1.80 -20.89
CA SER A 333 -4.70 -0.49 -21.35
C SER A 333 -4.58 -0.34 -22.84
N GLY A 334 -5.50 0.37 -23.46
CA GLY A 334 -5.48 0.61 -24.90
C GLY A 334 -6.73 1.37 -25.34
N GLY A 335 -6.93 1.46 -26.65
CA GLY A 335 -8.13 2.07 -27.20
C GLY A 335 -8.04 2.42 -28.66
N THR A 336 -9.18 2.83 -29.16
CA THR A 336 -9.34 3.46 -30.46
C THR A 336 -9.68 4.94 -30.29
N ASP A 337 -9.92 5.64 -31.38
CA ASP A 337 -10.45 7.00 -31.40
C ASP A 337 -11.80 7.15 -30.68
N LYS A 338 -12.58 6.05 -30.53
CA LYS A 338 -13.93 6.07 -29.95
C LYS A 338 -14.02 5.42 -28.58
N VAL A 339 -13.15 4.45 -28.28
CA VAL A 339 -13.23 3.67 -27.03
C VAL A 339 -11.84 3.52 -26.44
N ARG A 340 -11.66 3.95 -25.22
CA ARG A 340 -10.42 3.81 -24.44
C ARG A 340 -10.71 3.04 -23.18
N TYR A 341 -9.82 2.12 -22.80
CA TYR A 341 -10.02 1.24 -21.67
C TYR A 341 -8.76 1.06 -20.85
N PHE A 342 -8.93 0.95 -19.53
CA PHE A 342 -7.94 0.50 -18.59
C PHE A 342 -8.57 -0.60 -17.71
N ILE A 343 -7.91 -1.74 -17.61
CA ILE A 343 -8.35 -2.88 -16.80
C ILE A 343 -7.20 -3.26 -15.87
N SER A 344 -7.48 -3.44 -14.60
CA SER A 344 -6.51 -3.85 -13.58
C SER A 344 -7.06 -5.00 -12.75
N ALA A 345 -6.18 -5.94 -12.42
CA ALA A 345 -6.42 -6.98 -11.44
C ALA A 345 -5.18 -7.13 -10.56
N GLY A 346 -5.36 -7.03 -9.25
CA GLY A 346 -4.30 -7.09 -8.26
C GLY A 346 -4.55 -8.15 -7.21
N ALA A 347 -3.47 -8.78 -6.72
CA ALA A 347 -3.49 -9.67 -5.57
C ALA A 347 -2.35 -9.27 -4.62
N TYR A 348 -2.68 -9.12 -3.35
CA TYR A 348 -1.74 -8.78 -2.28
C TYR A 348 -1.91 -9.76 -1.13
N THR A 349 -0.79 -10.25 -0.60
CA THR A 349 -0.78 -11.11 0.59
C THR A 349 0.29 -10.65 1.56
N GLN A 350 -0.02 -10.69 2.85
CA GLN A 350 0.91 -10.36 3.92
C GLN A 350 0.68 -11.31 5.09
N GLY A 351 1.75 -11.98 5.53
CA GLY A 351 1.74 -12.80 6.74
C GLY A 351 2.03 -11.97 7.98
N GLY A 352 1.62 -12.49 9.14
CA GLY A 352 1.95 -11.91 10.44
C GLY A 352 3.25 -12.47 11.03
N LEU A 353 3.75 -11.77 12.04
CA LEU A 353 4.98 -12.13 12.74
C LEU A 353 4.74 -13.02 13.96
N PHE A 354 3.50 -13.38 14.29
CA PHE A 354 3.23 -14.29 15.42
C PHE A 354 3.45 -15.75 15.04
N SER A 355 4.06 -16.50 15.93
CA SER A 355 4.29 -17.93 15.76
C SER A 355 2.97 -18.69 15.73
N GLU A 356 2.92 -19.70 14.88
CA GLU A 356 1.81 -20.64 14.79
C GLU A 356 2.14 -21.81 15.71
N PHE A 357 1.21 -22.14 16.61
CA PHE A 357 1.30 -23.30 17.47
C PHE A 357 0.31 -24.35 16.95
N ASP A 358 0.51 -25.61 17.32
CA ASP A 358 -0.33 -26.71 16.87
C ASP A 358 -1.74 -26.65 17.50
N LEU A 359 -2.56 -25.77 16.95
CA LEU A 359 -3.96 -25.60 17.31
C LEU A 359 -4.87 -25.93 16.11
N PRO A 360 -6.14 -26.33 16.36
CA PRO A 360 -7.11 -26.61 15.29
C PRO A 360 -7.52 -25.37 14.48
N TYR A 361 -7.01 -24.18 14.83
CA TYR A 361 -7.21 -22.93 14.10
C TYR A 361 -5.93 -22.10 14.09
N ASN A 362 -5.79 -21.28 13.05
CA ASN A 362 -4.62 -20.43 12.88
C ASN A 362 -4.63 -19.27 13.88
N LEU A 363 -3.52 -19.06 14.59
CA LEU A 363 -3.27 -17.95 15.50
C LEU A 363 -2.45 -16.82 14.85
N SER A 364 -1.95 -17.01 13.64
CA SER A 364 -1.15 -15.99 12.97
C SER A 364 -2.04 -14.94 12.31
N TYR A 365 -1.55 -13.71 12.28
CA TYR A 365 -2.15 -12.69 11.42
C TYR A 365 -1.91 -13.05 9.96
N GLN A 366 -2.94 -12.90 9.14
CA GLN A 366 -2.83 -13.01 7.69
C GLN A 366 -3.76 -12.02 7.01
N TYR A 367 -3.26 -11.33 6.01
CA TYR A 367 -4.05 -10.43 5.20
C TYR A 367 -3.94 -10.79 3.72
N ARG A 368 -5.07 -10.82 3.03
CA ARG A 368 -5.16 -11.08 1.59
C ARG A 368 -6.12 -10.09 0.99
N ARG A 369 -5.71 -9.42 -0.07
CA ARG A 369 -6.54 -8.46 -0.81
C ARG A 369 -6.49 -8.77 -2.30
N PHE A 370 -7.66 -8.78 -2.92
CA PHE A 370 -7.84 -8.87 -4.36
C PHE A 370 -8.51 -7.59 -4.83
N ASN A 371 -7.85 -6.84 -5.72
CA ASN A 371 -8.36 -5.62 -6.32
C ASN A 371 -8.77 -5.87 -7.75
N TYR A 372 -9.80 -5.18 -8.21
CA TYR A 372 -10.18 -5.11 -9.62
C TYR A 372 -10.66 -3.72 -9.98
N ARG A 373 -10.29 -3.27 -11.20
CA ARG A 373 -10.71 -1.98 -11.76
C ARG A 373 -10.89 -2.08 -13.25
N THR A 374 -11.92 -1.41 -13.76
CA THR A 374 -12.14 -1.16 -15.19
C THR A 374 -12.59 0.27 -15.36
N ASN A 375 -11.83 1.04 -16.13
CA ASN A 375 -12.19 2.38 -16.56
C ASN A 375 -12.40 2.34 -18.08
N LEU A 376 -13.57 2.70 -18.54
CA LEU A 376 -13.99 2.69 -19.94
C LEU A 376 -14.49 4.07 -20.32
N ASP A 377 -13.88 4.70 -21.32
CA ASP A 377 -14.32 5.96 -21.90
C ASP A 377 -14.77 5.74 -23.34
N MET A 378 -15.99 6.15 -23.67
CA MET A 378 -16.61 5.97 -24.98
C MET A 378 -17.05 7.32 -25.56
N ASP A 379 -16.49 7.69 -26.69
CA ASP A 379 -16.94 8.86 -27.45
C ASP A 379 -18.15 8.47 -28.33
N VAL A 380 -19.35 8.57 -27.72
CA VAL A 380 -20.62 8.20 -28.36
C VAL A 380 -20.91 9.06 -29.58
N THR A 381 -20.56 10.34 -29.47
CA THR A 381 -20.59 11.31 -30.58
C THR A 381 -19.31 12.16 -30.52
N LYS A 382 -19.10 13.06 -31.49
CA LYS A 382 -17.98 14.01 -31.47
C LYS A 382 -18.03 14.99 -30.28
N THR A 383 -19.19 15.11 -29.64
CA THR A 383 -19.44 16.05 -28.54
C THR A 383 -19.86 15.38 -27.24
N THR A 384 -20.11 14.07 -27.26
CA THR A 384 -20.63 13.31 -26.10
C THR A 384 -19.68 12.19 -25.75
N THR A 385 -19.15 12.21 -24.53
CA THR A 385 -18.35 11.13 -23.96
C THR A 385 -19.12 10.48 -22.79
N LEU A 386 -19.22 9.16 -22.80
CA LEU A 386 -19.74 8.34 -21.71
C LEU A 386 -18.60 7.58 -21.08
N SER A 387 -18.40 7.78 -19.78
CA SER A 387 -17.38 7.03 -19.01
C SER A 387 -18.06 6.09 -18.02
N PHE A 388 -17.50 4.88 -17.90
CA PHE A 388 -17.97 3.83 -17.03
C PHE A 388 -16.79 3.30 -16.21
N ASN A 389 -16.83 3.50 -14.88
CA ASN A 389 -15.77 3.02 -13.99
C ASN A 389 -16.37 2.02 -13.02
N ILE A 390 -15.78 0.83 -12.97
CA ILE A 390 -16.09 -0.21 -11.98
C ILE A 390 -14.83 -0.52 -11.23
N SER A 391 -14.87 -0.51 -9.90
CA SER A 391 -13.76 -0.93 -9.08
C SER A 391 -14.22 -1.57 -7.79
N GLY A 392 -13.38 -2.35 -7.18
CA GLY A 392 -13.65 -2.94 -5.89
C GLY A 392 -12.51 -3.79 -5.39
N ASN A 393 -12.71 -4.33 -4.20
CA ASN A 393 -11.76 -5.24 -3.59
C ASN A 393 -12.48 -6.31 -2.75
N VAL A 394 -11.76 -7.40 -2.51
CA VAL A 394 -12.12 -8.45 -1.56
C VAL A 394 -10.94 -8.57 -0.59
N ASN A 395 -11.17 -8.19 0.66
CA ASN A 395 -10.17 -8.23 1.73
C ASN A 395 -10.51 -9.35 2.71
N ASN A 396 -9.55 -10.22 2.98
CA ASN A 396 -9.67 -11.24 4.02
C ASN A 396 -8.56 -11.04 5.05
N SER A 397 -8.95 -10.92 6.32
CA SER A 397 -8.04 -10.75 7.44
C SER A 397 -8.29 -11.84 8.47
N ASP A 398 -7.25 -12.58 8.81
CA ASP A 398 -7.23 -13.54 9.90
C ASP A 398 -6.40 -12.98 11.05
N GLN A 399 -6.88 -13.11 12.28
CA GLN A 399 -6.16 -12.63 13.46
C GLN A 399 -6.50 -13.46 14.71
N PRO A 400 -5.55 -13.61 15.65
CA PRO A 400 -5.83 -14.22 16.93
C PRO A 400 -6.79 -13.35 17.74
N ARG A 401 -7.60 -13.99 18.55
CA ARG A 401 -8.50 -13.27 19.43
C ARG A 401 -7.85 -13.03 20.79
N THR A 402 -7.93 -11.78 21.25
CA THR A 402 -7.61 -11.41 22.62
C THR A 402 -8.73 -10.57 23.22
N SER A 403 -8.78 -10.47 24.52
CA SER A 403 -9.75 -9.62 25.23
C SER A 403 -9.54 -8.12 24.96
N GLN A 404 -8.36 -7.72 24.47
CA GLN A 404 -7.95 -6.34 24.28
C GLN A 404 -7.49 -6.03 22.84
N GLY A 405 -7.79 -6.91 21.86
CA GLY A 405 -7.31 -6.76 20.48
C GLY A 405 -5.81 -7.01 20.33
N SER A 406 -5.22 -6.57 19.22
CA SER A 406 -3.79 -6.75 18.90
C SER A 406 -2.86 -6.09 19.92
N SER A 407 -3.24 -4.94 20.46
CA SER A 407 -2.48 -4.27 21.53
C SER A 407 -2.38 -5.13 22.78
N GLY A 408 -3.38 -5.97 23.07
CA GLY A 408 -3.38 -6.92 24.16
C GLY A 408 -2.33 -8.01 24.01
N LEU A 409 -2.06 -8.48 22.79
CA LEU A 409 -1.00 -9.46 22.52
C LEU A 409 0.37 -8.90 22.86
N ILE A 410 0.70 -7.74 22.32
CA ILE A 410 1.99 -7.06 22.57
C ILE A 410 2.15 -6.75 24.06
N LYS A 411 1.09 -6.25 24.70
CA LYS A 411 1.10 -5.98 26.13
C LYS A 411 1.37 -7.25 26.93
N ASN A 412 0.64 -8.35 26.69
CA ASN A 412 0.83 -9.61 27.42
C ASN A 412 2.25 -10.16 27.23
N MET A 413 2.80 -10.05 26.03
CA MET A 413 4.17 -10.47 25.72
C MET A 413 5.20 -9.72 26.56
N TYR A 414 5.12 -8.39 26.65
CA TYR A 414 6.10 -7.59 27.37
C TYR A 414 5.88 -7.50 28.88
N TYR A 415 4.65 -7.69 29.36
CA TYR A 415 4.36 -7.71 30.79
C TYR A 415 4.49 -9.10 31.44
N ALA A 416 4.63 -10.14 30.63
CA ALA A 416 4.86 -11.49 31.17
C ALA A 416 6.21 -11.60 31.86
N THR A 417 6.23 -12.31 32.99
CA THR A 417 7.49 -12.61 33.65
C THR A 417 8.24 -13.71 32.89
N PRO A 418 9.58 -13.66 32.83
CA PRO A 418 10.36 -14.64 32.08
C PRO A 418 10.29 -16.07 32.63
N PHE A 419 9.78 -16.23 33.86
CA PHE A 419 9.63 -17.51 34.54
C PHE A 419 8.17 -17.97 34.70
N SER A 420 7.21 -17.29 34.08
CA SER A 420 5.77 -17.62 34.22
C SER A 420 5.37 -18.93 33.56
N SER A 421 6.11 -19.39 32.57
CA SER A 421 5.84 -20.62 31.84
C SER A 421 7.07 -21.03 31.03
N PRO A 422 7.38 -22.31 30.91
CA PRO A 422 8.37 -22.82 29.96
C PRO A 422 7.82 -22.93 28.53
N GLY A 423 6.55 -22.52 28.29
CA GLY A 423 5.91 -22.62 27.00
C GLY A 423 5.17 -23.92 26.74
N ILE A 424 5.21 -24.40 25.51
CA ILE A 424 4.57 -25.67 25.09
C ILE A 424 5.63 -26.78 25.13
N ILE A 425 5.40 -27.79 25.94
CA ILE A 425 6.26 -28.96 26.10
C ILE A 425 5.42 -30.20 25.76
N ASP A 426 5.86 -31.01 24.80
CA ASP A 426 5.18 -32.23 24.36
C ASP A 426 3.70 -31.98 24.04
N GLY A 427 3.40 -30.86 23.38
CA GLY A 427 2.04 -30.45 23.03
C GLY A 427 1.18 -29.97 24.21
N LYS A 428 1.75 -29.79 25.38
CA LYS A 428 1.07 -29.30 26.58
C LYS A 428 1.49 -27.85 26.87
N LEU A 429 0.53 -26.98 27.11
CA LEU A 429 0.80 -25.64 27.62
C LEU A 429 1.13 -25.74 29.13
N VAL A 430 2.40 -25.58 29.44
CA VAL A 430 2.90 -25.71 30.81
C VAL A 430 3.02 -24.30 31.43
N ASN A 431 2.43 -24.11 32.60
CA ASN A 431 2.59 -22.90 33.40
C ASN A 431 3.48 -23.21 34.62
N SER A 432 4.28 -22.27 35.04
CA SER A 432 5.02 -22.37 36.27
C SER A 432 4.09 -22.44 37.49
N SER A 433 4.58 -22.99 38.60
CA SER A 433 3.85 -23.09 39.84
C SER A 433 4.57 -22.32 40.96
N ASP A 434 3.79 -21.72 41.86
CA ASP A 434 4.26 -21.12 43.09
C ASP A 434 4.08 -22.08 44.32
N GLU A 435 3.68 -23.31 44.06
CA GLU A 435 3.67 -24.36 45.07
C GLU A 435 5.10 -24.78 45.39
N THR A 436 5.32 -25.23 46.63
CA THR A 436 6.62 -25.77 47.10
C THR A 436 6.82 -27.16 46.51
N TYR A 437 7.92 -27.38 45.82
CA TYR A 437 8.31 -28.69 45.29
C TYR A 437 8.90 -29.58 46.39
N SER A 438 9.02 -30.90 46.14
CA SER A 438 9.54 -31.86 47.10
C SER A 438 10.99 -31.57 47.55
N ASP A 439 11.77 -30.85 46.73
CA ASP A 439 13.12 -30.37 47.07
C ASP A 439 13.13 -29.06 47.90
N GLY A 440 11.97 -28.57 48.31
CA GLY A 440 11.83 -27.35 49.10
C GLY A 440 11.90 -26.05 48.30
N LEU A 441 12.16 -26.09 46.99
CA LEU A 441 12.21 -24.90 46.15
C LEU A 441 10.80 -24.49 45.71
N LYS A 442 10.57 -23.18 45.56
CA LYS A 442 9.33 -22.61 45.01
C LYS A 442 9.58 -21.26 44.36
N LEU A 443 8.78 -20.91 43.38
CA LEU A 443 8.67 -19.53 42.93
C LEU A 443 7.83 -18.71 43.92
N PRO A 444 8.21 -17.48 44.26
CA PRO A 444 7.40 -16.64 45.13
C PRO A 444 6.06 -16.23 44.51
N PHE A 445 6.02 -16.17 43.20
CA PHE A 445 4.85 -15.94 42.33
C PHE A 445 5.22 -16.35 40.91
N THR A 446 4.22 -16.52 40.03
CA THR A 446 4.47 -16.87 38.64
C THR A 446 4.35 -15.67 37.71
N GLY A 447 3.50 -14.68 38.05
CA GLY A 447 3.21 -13.54 37.18
C GLY A 447 2.33 -13.88 35.96
N GLY A 448 2.20 -12.95 35.09
CA GLY A 448 1.46 -13.14 33.82
C GLY A 448 2.26 -13.93 32.80
N THR A 449 1.59 -14.72 31.97
CA THR A 449 2.21 -15.48 30.88
C THR A 449 2.05 -14.74 29.55
N GLY A 450 3.06 -14.81 28.70
CA GLY A 450 2.99 -14.32 27.31
C GLY A 450 2.00 -15.10 26.43
N MET A 451 1.64 -16.32 26.84
CA MET A 451 0.71 -17.21 26.13
C MET A 451 -0.77 -16.91 26.42
N GLY A 452 -1.12 -15.77 27.02
CA GLY A 452 -2.49 -15.44 27.40
C GLY A 452 -3.49 -15.31 26.22
N TYR A 453 -3.04 -15.34 24.98
CA TYR A 453 -3.89 -15.41 23.78
C TYR A 453 -4.11 -16.84 23.27
N TYR A 454 -3.27 -17.79 23.68
CA TYR A 454 -3.31 -19.17 23.23
C TYR A 454 -4.61 -19.83 23.72
N GLY A 455 -5.37 -20.39 22.81
CA GLY A 455 -6.67 -21.01 23.13
C GLY A 455 -7.89 -20.07 23.14
N ASN A 456 -7.72 -18.76 23.06
CA ASN A 456 -8.83 -17.80 23.13
C ASN A 456 -9.67 -17.68 21.83
N GLY A 457 -9.24 -18.36 20.76
CA GLY A 457 -9.92 -18.38 19.49
C GLY A 457 -9.34 -17.40 18.47
N PHE A 458 -10.14 -17.06 17.46
CA PHE A 458 -9.71 -16.26 16.32
C PHE A 458 -10.83 -15.36 15.84
N SER A 459 -10.47 -14.39 14.98
CA SER A 459 -11.39 -13.57 14.21
C SER A 459 -10.98 -13.62 12.73
N GLN A 460 -11.96 -13.87 11.85
CA GLN A 460 -11.80 -13.83 10.40
C GLN A 460 -12.76 -12.80 9.85
N THR A 461 -12.22 -11.74 9.25
CA THR A 461 -13.00 -10.69 8.62
C THR A 461 -12.86 -10.77 7.11
N SER A 462 -13.98 -10.85 6.40
CA SER A 462 -14.07 -10.72 4.95
C SER A 462 -14.83 -9.44 4.62
N ASN A 463 -14.19 -8.53 3.91
CA ASN A 463 -14.78 -7.28 3.47
C ASN A 463 -14.78 -7.22 1.94
N ASN A 464 -15.94 -6.94 1.35
CA ASN A 464 -16.11 -6.82 -0.08
C ASN A 464 -16.62 -5.42 -0.40
N SER A 465 -16.00 -4.74 -1.34
CA SER A 465 -16.43 -3.43 -1.83
C SER A 465 -16.66 -3.45 -3.33
N LEU A 466 -17.67 -2.71 -3.77
CA LEU A 466 -17.99 -2.46 -5.17
C LEU A 466 -18.30 -0.98 -5.33
N ASN A 467 -17.65 -0.35 -6.28
CA ASN A 467 -17.87 1.03 -6.68
C ASN A 467 -18.19 1.06 -8.18
N VAL A 468 -19.25 1.75 -8.56
CA VAL A 468 -19.68 1.93 -9.94
C VAL A 468 -19.95 3.41 -10.18
N ASP A 469 -19.22 4.01 -11.10
CA ASP A 469 -19.39 5.40 -11.49
C ASP A 469 -19.77 5.49 -12.97
N VAL A 470 -20.77 6.29 -13.30
CA VAL A 470 -21.20 6.60 -14.66
C VAL A 470 -21.11 8.10 -14.85
N ILE A 471 -20.42 8.53 -15.89
CA ILE A 471 -20.17 9.95 -16.18
C ILE A 471 -20.57 10.22 -17.62
N LEU A 472 -21.45 11.19 -17.83
CA LEU A 472 -21.78 11.75 -19.14
C LEU A 472 -21.18 13.15 -19.22
N ASP A 473 -20.36 13.38 -20.23
CA ASP A 473 -19.79 14.69 -20.55
C ASP A 473 -20.28 15.12 -21.95
N GLN A 474 -20.97 16.26 -22.02
CA GLN A 474 -21.53 16.81 -23.23
C GLN A 474 -20.93 18.18 -23.52
N LYS A 475 -20.16 18.32 -24.62
CA LYS A 475 -19.71 19.61 -25.12
C LYS A 475 -20.90 20.34 -25.73
N MET A 476 -21.08 21.59 -25.34
CA MET A 476 -22.21 22.43 -25.76
C MET A 476 -21.74 23.61 -26.60
N ASP A 477 -20.70 23.42 -27.41
CA ASP A 477 -20.15 24.45 -28.32
C ASP A 477 -21.18 25.00 -29.31
N PHE A 478 -22.27 24.26 -29.53
CA PHE A 478 -23.41 24.68 -30.35
C PHE A 478 -24.20 25.84 -29.69
N LEU A 479 -24.16 25.98 -28.36
CA LEU A 479 -24.74 27.12 -27.64
C LEU A 479 -23.71 28.24 -27.50
N THR A 480 -22.55 27.92 -26.95
CA THR A 480 -21.41 28.84 -26.84
C THR A 480 -20.11 28.03 -26.74
N LYS A 481 -19.08 28.49 -27.48
CA LYS A 481 -17.78 27.83 -27.48
C LYS A 481 -17.20 27.76 -26.07
N GLY A 482 -16.72 26.57 -25.69
CA GLY A 482 -16.11 26.30 -24.39
C GLY A 482 -17.08 25.96 -23.25
N LEU A 483 -18.39 25.83 -23.53
CA LEU A 483 -19.38 25.36 -22.59
C LEU A 483 -19.46 23.81 -22.64
N SER A 484 -19.51 23.16 -21.49
CA SER A 484 -19.84 21.74 -21.35
C SER A 484 -20.80 21.49 -20.20
N PHE A 485 -21.56 20.42 -20.30
CA PHE A 485 -22.45 19.91 -19.27
C PHE A 485 -22.00 18.51 -18.87
N LYS A 486 -21.84 18.26 -17.58
CA LYS A 486 -21.43 16.96 -17.05
C LYS A 486 -22.44 16.46 -16.02
N VAL A 487 -22.79 15.18 -16.12
CA VAL A 487 -23.54 14.46 -15.10
C VAL A 487 -22.72 13.27 -14.63
N LYS A 488 -22.65 13.08 -13.34
CA LYS A 488 -22.00 11.94 -12.71
C LYS A 488 -22.95 11.27 -11.72
N GLY A 489 -23.07 9.96 -11.81
CA GLY A 489 -23.73 9.11 -10.82
C GLY A 489 -22.72 8.11 -10.28
N SER A 490 -22.70 7.90 -8.97
CA SER A 490 -21.86 6.89 -8.31
C SER A 490 -22.67 6.07 -7.33
N TYR A 491 -22.46 4.78 -7.34
CA TYR A 491 -23.03 3.83 -6.39
C TYR A 491 -21.90 3.03 -5.74
N ASN A 492 -21.85 3.06 -4.41
CA ASN A 492 -20.86 2.33 -3.62
C ASN A 492 -21.61 1.35 -2.71
N SER A 493 -21.10 0.14 -2.62
CA SER A 493 -21.64 -0.89 -1.73
C SER A 493 -20.52 -1.64 -1.05
N SER A 494 -20.63 -1.85 0.26
CA SER A 494 -19.73 -2.72 0.99
C SER A 494 -20.50 -3.75 1.80
N PHE A 495 -19.90 -4.92 1.94
CA PHE A 495 -20.43 -6.03 2.71
C PHE A 495 -19.29 -6.68 3.50
N THR A 496 -19.46 -6.71 4.82
CA THR A 496 -18.48 -7.30 5.74
C THR A 496 -19.09 -8.51 6.44
N VAL A 497 -18.33 -9.60 6.49
CA VAL A 497 -18.62 -10.76 7.32
C VAL A 497 -17.49 -10.92 8.31
N ASN A 498 -17.82 -10.95 9.58
CA ASN A 498 -16.88 -11.27 10.64
C ASN A 498 -17.28 -12.59 11.30
N LYS A 499 -16.42 -13.60 11.16
CA LYS A 499 -16.54 -14.91 11.81
C LYS A 499 -15.61 -14.92 13.02
N VAL A 500 -16.17 -15.14 14.20
CA VAL A 500 -15.42 -15.20 15.46
C VAL A 500 -15.56 -16.60 16.06
N GLY A 501 -14.42 -17.24 16.29
CA GLY A 501 -14.32 -18.43 17.12
C GLY A 501 -13.96 -18.00 18.54
N SER A 502 -14.75 -18.35 19.54
CA SER A 502 -14.55 -17.95 20.94
C SER A 502 -15.10 -18.95 21.94
N GLY A 503 -14.70 -18.80 23.21
CA GLY A 503 -15.21 -19.63 24.30
C GLY A 503 -14.66 -21.06 24.31
N GLY A 504 -13.62 -21.31 23.52
CA GLY A 504 -12.76 -22.49 23.67
C GLY A 504 -11.84 -22.32 24.88
N SER A 505 -11.35 -23.42 25.40
CA SER A 505 -10.31 -23.48 26.41
C SER A 505 -9.27 -24.53 26.04
N ILE A 506 -8.05 -24.32 26.49
CA ILE A 506 -6.98 -25.30 26.38
C ILE A 506 -6.55 -25.66 27.79
N ALA A 507 -6.45 -26.96 28.05
CA ALA A 507 -5.92 -27.45 29.31
C ALA A 507 -4.50 -26.94 29.53
N THR A 508 -4.24 -26.44 30.70
CA THR A 508 -2.91 -26.04 31.14
C THR A 508 -2.33 -27.10 32.10
N TYR A 509 -1.05 -27.12 32.20
CA TYR A 509 -0.34 -28.09 33.01
C TYR A 509 0.65 -27.37 33.91
N THR A 510 0.85 -27.87 35.17
CA THR A 510 1.93 -27.42 36.04
C THR A 510 2.89 -28.56 36.32
N PRO A 511 4.21 -28.31 36.36
CA PRO A 511 5.19 -29.34 36.69
C PRO A 511 5.11 -29.73 38.16
N VAL A 512 5.26 -31.01 38.42
CA VAL A 512 5.36 -31.60 39.77
C VAL A 512 6.65 -32.42 39.84
N LEU A 513 7.51 -32.16 40.81
CA LEU A 513 8.72 -32.95 41.04
C LEU A 513 8.36 -34.22 41.80
N MET A 514 8.66 -35.38 41.23
CA MET A 514 8.46 -36.69 41.81
C MET A 514 9.67 -37.08 42.71
N ASP A 515 9.49 -38.04 43.60
CA ASP A 515 10.53 -38.49 44.52
C ASP A 515 11.75 -39.10 43.81
N ASP A 516 11.58 -39.62 42.63
CA ASP A 516 12.66 -40.15 41.78
C ASP A 516 13.41 -39.06 40.97
N GLY A 517 13.03 -37.78 41.15
CA GLY A 517 13.61 -36.66 40.46
C GLY A 517 13.02 -36.42 39.07
N SER A 518 12.05 -37.20 38.60
CA SER A 518 11.35 -36.97 37.35
C SER A 518 10.30 -35.87 37.48
N ILE A 519 9.91 -35.25 36.36
CA ILE A 519 8.88 -34.23 36.30
C ILE A 519 7.59 -34.84 35.74
N ALA A 520 6.55 -34.84 36.56
CA ALA A 520 5.18 -35.13 36.14
C ALA A 520 4.43 -33.82 35.88
N TYR A 521 3.28 -33.93 35.23
CA TYR A 521 2.43 -32.77 34.90
C TYR A 521 1.04 -32.93 35.50
N ARG A 522 0.64 -31.96 36.33
CA ARG A 522 -0.72 -31.85 36.85
C ARG A 522 -1.55 -31.07 35.85
N LYS A 523 -2.63 -31.66 35.34
CA LYS A 523 -3.54 -31.03 34.38
C LYS A 523 -4.54 -30.12 35.10
N PHE A 524 -4.80 -28.95 34.50
CA PHE A 524 -5.84 -28.00 34.88
C PHE A 524 -6.73 -27.69 33.70
N GLY A 525 -8.04 -27.76 33.92
CA GLY A 525 -9.04 -27.51 32.89
C GLY A 525 -9.12 -28.62 31.85
N GLU A 526 -9.95 -28.40 30.85
CA GLU A 526 -10.15 -29.30 29.71
C GLU A 526 -10.07 -28.55 28.41
N ASN A 527 -9.68 -29.25 27.35
CA ASN A 527 -9.76 -28.74 26.01
C ASN A 527 -11.23 -28.69 25.60
N THR A 528 -11.69 -27.51 25.21
CA THR A 528 -13.04 -27.34 24.66
C THR A 528 -12.96 -26.61 23.32
N ASP A 529 -13.82 -27.01 22.39
CA ASP A 529 -13.87 -26.40 21.07
C ASP A 529 -14.39 -24.94 21.13
N VAL A 530 -13.90 -24.13 20.22
CA VAL A 530 -14.40 -22.76 20.03
C VAL A 530 -15.83 -22.79 19.48
N LYS A 531 -16.66 -21.90 19.97
CA LYS A 531 -18.00 -21.64 19.45
C LYS A 531 -17.89 -20.55 18.39
N TYR A 532 -18.62 -20.74 17.29
CA TYR A 532 -18.61 -19.80 16.17
C TYR A 532 -19.77 -18.83 16.29
N SER A 533 -19.47 -17.57 16.05
CA SER A 533 -20.46 -16.51 15.85
C SER A 533 -20.16 -15.76 14.56
N TYR A 534 -21.19 -15.22 13.94
CA TYR A 534 -21.10 -14.44 12.72
C TYR A 534 -21.76 -13.10 12.92
N THR A 535 -21.09 -12.05 12.51
CA THR A 535 -21.68 -10.72 12.38
C THR A 535 -21.52 -10.23 10.95
N THR A 536 -22.52 -9.54 10.44
CA THR A 536 -22.51 -8.98 9.11
C THR A 536 -22.70 -7.47 9.18
N GLY A 537 -21.95 -6.75 8.36
CA GLY A 537 -22.12 -5.33 8.12
C GLY A 537 -22.48 -5.07 6.66
N LYS A 538 -23.26 -4.05 6.41
CA LYS A 538 -23.57 -3.55 5.06
C LYS A 538 -23.52 -2.04 5.08
N ALA A 539 -22.99 -1.47 4.00
CA ALA A 539 -23.14 -0.05 3.73
C ALA A 539 -23.40 0.13 2.22
N ARG A 540 -24.14 1.16 1.88
CA ARG A 540 -24.34 1.58 0.51
C ARG A 540 -24.48 3.10 0.47
N ASN A 541 -23.83 3.70 -0.49
CA ASN A 541 -23.83 5.13 -0.68
C ASN A 541 -24.09 5.42 -2.15
N TRP A 542 -24.79 6.49 -2.43
CA TRP A 542 -24.87 6.99 -3.79
C TRP A 542 -24.56 8.48 -3.83
N TYR A 543 -23.98 8.88 -4.92
CA TYR A 543 -23.59 10.24 -5.22
C TYR A 543 -24.12 10.63 -6.58
N MET A 544 -24.59 11.84 -6.71
CA MET A 544 -25.01 12.45 -7.97
C MET A 544 -24.43 13.86 -8.08
N GLU A 545 -23.96 14.21 -9.27
CA GLU A 545 -23.42 15.51 -9.61
C GLU A 545 -23.95 15.94 -10.97
N ALA A 546 -24.31 17.21 -11.10
CA ALA A 546 -24.59 17.86 -12.37
C ALA A 546 -23.86 19.19 -12.41
N SER A 547 -23.09 19.45 -13.47
CA SER A 547 -22.29 20.68 -13.56
C SER A 547 -22.28 21.27 -14.97
N PHE A 548 -22.24 22.61 -15.01
CA PHE A 548 -21.91 23.38 -16.20
C PHE A 548 -20.49 23.93 -16.04
N ASN A 549 -19.66 23.69 -17.04
CA ASN A 549 -18.29 24.17 -17.09
C ASN A 549 -18.14 25.08 -18.34
N TYR A 550 -17.54 26.23 -18.14
CA TYR A 550 -17.22 27.16 -19.21
C TYR A 550 -15.73 27.49 -19.15
N ASN A 551 -15.04 27.34 -20.27
CA ASN A 551 -13.62 27.70 -20.38
C ASN A 551 -13.39 28.28 -21.78
N ARG A 552 -13.05 29.58 -21.83
CA ARG A 552 -12.80 30.26 -23.10
C ARG A 552 -11.75 31.35 -22.95
N THR A 553 -10.88 31.41 -23.95
CA THR A 553 -9.86 32.46 -24.10
C THR A 553 -10.29 33.46 -25.16
N PHE A 554 -10.22 34.75 -24.85
CA PHE A 554 -10.52 35.90 -25.67
C PHE A 554 -9.25 36.76 -25.81
N GLY A 555 -8.44 36.55 -26.84
CA GLY A 555 -7.11 37.16 -26.92
C GLY A 555 -6.23 36.70 -25.76
N ASP A 556 -5.78 37.65 -24.94
CA ASP A 556 -4.94 37.38 -23.75
C ASP A 556 -5.77 37.10 -22.47
N HIS A 557 -7.10 37.11 -22.57
CA HIS A 557 -8.01 36.97 -21.43
C HIS A 557 -8.65 35.59 -21.42
N THR A 558 -8.47 34.80 -20.34
CA THR A 558 -9.11 33.50 -20.15
C THR A 558 -10.13 33.58 -19.04
N VAL A 559 -11.35 33.17 -19.30
CA VAL A 559 -12.44 33.07 -18.33
C VAL A 559 -12.80 31.61 -18.13
N THR A 560 -12.76 31.15 -16.88
CA THR A 560 -13.25 29.82 -16.50
C THR A 560 -14.36 29.95 -15.48
N ALA A 561 -15.50 29.30 -15.71
CA ALA A 561 -16.62 29.30 -14.77
C ALA A 561 -17.12 27.87 -14.52
N LEU A 562 -17.52 27.60 -13.31
CA LEU A 562 -18.14 26.34 -12.86
C LEU A 562 -19.42 26.67 -12.10
N PHE A 563 -20.51 26.01 -12.47
CA PHE A 563 -21.70 25.87 -11.63
C PHE A 563 -22.01 24.40 -11.44
N LEU A 564 -22.12 23.97 -10.19
CA LEU A 564 -22.23 22.56 -9.85
C LEU A 564 -23.28 22.36 -8.75
N TYR A 565 -24.15 21.37 -8.95
CA TYR A 565 -25.01 20.76 -7.96
C TYR A 565 -24.51 19.36 -7.66
N ASN A 566 -24.39 18.98 -6.37
CA ASN A 566 -24.13 17.61 -5.97
C ASN A 566 -24.99 17.18 -4.79
N GLN A 567 -25.21 15.89 -4.70
CA GLN A 567 -25.94 15.26 -3.60
C GLN A 567 -25.31 13.91 -3.30
N GLN A 568 -25.15 13.61 -2.00
CA GLN A 568 -24.74 12.30 -1.51
C GLN A 568 -25.73 11.80 -0.48
N LYS A 569 -26.01 10.50 -0.47
CA LYS A 569 -26.73 9.80 0.60
C LYS A 569 -26.01 8.52 0.98
N GLU A 570 -25.89 8.32 2.29
CA GLU A 570 -25.31 7.14 2.91
C GLU A 570 -26.40 6.35 3.62
N TYR A 571 -26.47 5.07 3.35
CA TYR A 571 -27.37 4.14 4.00
C TYR A 571 -26.57 3.20 4.88
N TYR A 572 -27.12 2.85 6.04
CA TYR A 572 -26.46 2.11 7.10
C TYR A 572 -25.23 2.85 7.68
N PRO A 573 -25.36 4.13 8.03
CA PRO A 573 -24.29 4.88 8.65
C PRO A 573 -23.97 4.31 10.03
N LYS A 574 -22.72 4.43 10.45
CA LYS A 574 -22.22 3.86 11.72
C LYS A 574 -22.95 4.38 12.96
N VAL A 575 -23.46 5.60 12.91
CA VAL A 575 -24.11 6.28 14.06
C VAL A 575 -25.61 6.12 14.06
N TYR A 576 -26.26 6.10 12.88
CA TYR A 576 -27.71 6.03 12.72
C TYR A 576 -28.06 4.99 11.66
N SER A 577 -28.16 3.73 12.07
CA SER A 577 -28.31 2.58 11.17
C SER A 577 -29.54 2.61 10.28
N ASP A 578 -30.62 3.25 10.73
CA ASP A 578 -31.94 3.23 10.07
C ASP A 578 -32.25 4.56 9.35
N ILE A 579 -31.49 5.61 9.59
CA ILE A 579 -31.68 6.94 9.00
C ILE A 579 -30.56 7.24 8.03
N PRO A 580 -30.85 7.42 6.72
CA PRO A 580 -29.82 7.77 5.75
C PRO A 580 -29.31 9.19 6.02
N HIS A 581 -27.99 9.34 6.02
CA HIS A 581 -27.30 10.63 6.09
C HIS A 581 -26.88 11.09 4.71
N GLY A 582 -26.68 12.38 4.55
CA GLY A 582 -26.20 12.91 3.31
C GLY A 582 -26.11 14.42 3.31
N TYR A 583 -25.70 14.95 2.18
CA TYR A 583 -25.61 16.39 1.95
C TYR A 583 -26.07 16.74 0.55
N VAL A 584 -26.42 18.01 0.39
CA VAL A 584 -26.64 18.69 -0.90
C VAL A 584 -25.66 19.85 -0.97
N GLY A 585 -24.98 20.01 -2.07
CA GLY A 585 -24.03 21.08 -2.31
C GLY A 585 -24.37 21.85 -3.59
N LEU A 586 -24.20 23.16 -3.52
CA LEU A 586 -24.19 24.08 -4.66
C LEU A 586 -22.85 24.79 -4.68
N VAL A 587 -22.17 24.77 -5.82
CA VAL A 587 -20.84 25.38 -5.97
C VAL A 587 -20.87 26.30 -7.19
N GLY A 588 -20.42 27.55 -6.98
CA GLY A 588 -20.15 28.52 -8.04
C GLY A 588 -18.69 28.96 -7.97
N ARG A 589 -17.96 28.91 -9.08
CA ARG A 589 -16.59 29.41 -9.19
C ARG A 589 -16.39 30.12 -10.50
N VAL A 590 -15.75 31.28 -10.47
CA VAL A 590 -15.29 31.98 -11.66
C VAL A 590 -13.82 32.33 -11.46
N THR A 591 -13.00 32.05 -12.47
CA THR A 591 -11.59 32.48 -12.50
C THR A 591 -11.33 33.27 -13.78
N TYR A 592 -10.45 34.24 -13.64
CA TYR A 592 -10.02 35.08 -14.74
C TYR A 592 -8.49 35.14 -14.74
N ASP A 593 -7.92 34.82 -15.89
CA ASP A 593 -6.47 34.86 -16.12
C ASP A 593 -6.17 35.85 -17.25
N TRP A 594 -5.17 36.67 -17.06
CA TRP A 594 -4.63 37.58 -18.07
C TRP A 594 -3.16 37.24 -18.33
N LYS A 595 -2.79 37.08 -19.60
CA LYS A 595 -1.42 36.81 -20.04
C LYS A 595 -0.65 38.09 -20.21
#